data_1f155d666b018c043b3542e4f1e1c0e3
#
_entry.id   1f155d666b018c043b3542e4f1e1c0e3
#
_cell.length_a   1.000
_cell.length_b   1.000
_cell.length_c   1.000
_cell.angle_alpha   90.00
_cell.angle_beta   90.00
_cell.angle_gamma   90.00
#
_symmetry.space_group_name_H-M   'P 1'
#
loop_
_entity.id
_entity.type
_entity.pdbx_description
1 polymer ?
#
loop_
_entity_poly.entity_id
_entity_poly.type
_entity_poly.pdbx_seq_one_letter_code
_entity_poly.pdbx_strand_id
1 'polypeptide(L)'
;MMKNIKTYSAALLMAWAFASCSDFLDTVPDNRAEIDTESKVTSLLVSAYPNYYPIMMFEQASDNTADNGEMYGFEFQQEQDAYLWSDIKTDTSQDSPQGMWNGLYMAIASANHALQAIEQMGNPASLNAQKGEALLCRAYAHFVLANIFCEAYDPATAAEKLGIPYATKPETEVAPEYTRGTLEETYQHIEADLLEGLSLINDNLYSVPKYHFNKKAANAFAARFYLFYVKEDKSNYEKVLEYGKAVLGTNPARSLRQLQADLGSITEVDERGDAYISASVDANLLITPINSSWPYIYGPYNMAKRYGMNRTVTETETLWADAPWNPNTLFYASLNGMEQKLCFFKYRMYFEYIDKVNGIGWRHAVIVPFSTNETLLCCIEANILKAQPDYATAVEYMNEWLDASKGDGRYGYPETLTEDKIVDFYEGVGYTPIPVTDETKRTVKKHLNPCFSFVNKKQENMIHCVLQMRRIETIHDGSRWMDIKRYGIEITHNRGGMDPIVLTKDDPRRAFQLPQDVIEAGLEANPR
;
A
#
# COMPACT_ATOMS: atom_id res chain seq x y z
N MET A 1 65.34 -6.41 58.23
CA MET A 1 64.02 -5.74 58.41
C MET A 1 63.48 -5.00 57.17
N MET A 2 64.22 -4.85 56.08
CA MET A 2 63.80 -4.15 54.87
C MET A 2 63.21 -5.04 53.75
N LYS A 3 63.24 -6.35 53.87
CA LYS A 3 62.68 -7.28 52.85
C LYS A 3 61.15 -7.47 52.94
N ASN A 4 60.57 -7.32 54.15
CA ASN A 4 59.13 -7.57 54.38
C ASN A 4 58.24 -6.35 54.05
N ILE A 5 58.77 -5.13 53.98
CA ILE A 5 58.01 -3.93 53.66
C ILE A 5 57.67 -3.87 52.16
N LYS A 6 58.57 -4.33 51.29
CA LYS A 6 58.31 -4.39 49.84
C LYS A 6 57.24 -5.39 49.44
N THR A 7 57.08 -6.47 50.20
CA THR A 7 56.08 -7.54 49.94
C THR A 7 54.69 -7.08 50.39
N TYR A 8 54.55 -6.35 51.47
CA TYR A 8 53.27 -5.80 51.93
C TYR A 8 52.79 -4.61 51.04
N SER A 9 53.72 -3.80 50.52
CA SER A 9 53.38 -2.72 49.61
C SER A 9 52.92 -3.24 48.26
N ALA A 10 53.48 -4.36 47.75
CA ALA A 10 53.02 -5.00 46.52
C ALA A 10 51.66 -5.67 46.67
N ALA A 11 51.37 -6.31 47.85
CA ALA A 11 50.07 -6.91 48.14
C ALA A 11 48.96 -5.85 48.31
N LEU A 12 49.27 -4.65 48.89
CA LEU A 12 48.32 -3.56 49.05
C LEU A 12 47.99 -2.88 47.68
N LEU A 13 48.98 -2.78 46.79
CA LEU A 13 48.77 -2.25 45.41
C LEU A 13 48.00 -3.22 44.53
N MET A 14 48.12 -4.55 44.71
CA MET A 14 47.28 -5.52 44.04
C MET A 14 45.84 -5.55 44.56
N ALA A 15 45.59 -5.29 45.82
CA ALA A 15 44.24 -5.23 46.38
C ALA A 15 43.45 -3.98 45.89
N TRP A 16 44.14 -2.89 45.56
CA TRP A 16 43.48 -1.70 44.97
C TRP A 16 43.20 -1.84 43.45
N ALA A 17 43.88 -2.75 42.78
CA ALA A 17 43.60 -3.03 41.35
C ALA A 17 42.34 -3.88 41.14
N PHE A 18 41.81 -4.55 42.16
CA PHE A 18 40.56 -5.35 42.06
C PHE A 18 39.31 -4.55 42.50
N ALA A 19 39.44 -3.35 43.06
CA ALA A 19 38.30 -2.53 43.48
C ALA A 19 37.83 -1.53 42.42
N SER A 20 38.47 -1.48 41.23
CA SER A 20 38.17 -0.51 40.16
C SER A 20 37.44 -1.10 38.94
N CYS A 21 36.87 -2.32 39.02
CA CYS A 21 36.25 -2.96 37.90
C CYS A 21 34.75 -3.27 38.04
N SER A 22 34.06 -2.72 39.06
CA SER A 22 32.61 -2.92 39.15
C SER A 22 31.83 -1.99 38.20
N ASP A 23 32.26 -0.78 38.03
CA ASP A 23 31.56 0.19 37.17
C ASP A 23 31.77 -0.01 35.65
N PHE A 24 32.80 -0.80 35.26
CA PHE A 24 33.05 -1.12 33.85
C PHE A 24 32.24 -2.31 33.35
N LEU A 25 31.71 -3.13 34.23
CA LEU A 25 30.85 -4.29 33.92
C LEU A 25 29.37 -3.92 33.96
N ASP A 26 29.00 -2.77 34.52
CA ASP A 26 27.64 -2.25 34.53
C ASP A 26 27.31 -1.33 33.34
N THR A 27 28.29 -0.97 32.52
CA THR A 27 28.01 -0.36 31.21
C THR A 27 27.60 -1.46 30.24
N VAL A 28 26.32 -1.49 29.92
CA VAL A 28 25.77 -2.34 28.85
C VAL A 28 26.66 -2.16 27.61
N PRO A 29 27.23 -3.25 27.03
CA PRO A 29 28.17 -3.15 25.90
C PRO A 29 27.51 -2.71 24.60
N ASP A 30 26.26 -2.30 24.63
CA ASP A 30 25.46 -1.96 23.46
C ASP A 30 25.20 -0.45 23.42
N ASN A 31 25.73 0.22 22.40
CA ASN A 31 25.51 1.64 22.12
C ASN A 31 24.05 1.95 21.68
N ARG A 32 23.10 1.04 21.93
CA ARG A 32 21.68 1.29 21.71
C ARG A 32 21.21 2.31 22.76
N ALA A 33 20.73 3.45 22.31
CA ALA A 33 20.11 4.41 23.21
C ALA A 33 18.96 3.74 23.96
N GLU A 34 19.05 3.66 25.27
CA GLU A 34 17.98 3.12 26.12
C GLU A 34 16.71 3.95 25.92
N ILE A 35 15.59 3.30 25.58
CA ILE A 35 14.31 3.96 25.33
C ILE A 35 13.53 3.98 26.64
N ASP A 36 13.87 4.93 27.51
CA ASP A 36 13.44 5.03 28.90
C ASP A 36 12.52 6.22 29.19
N THR A 37 12.15 6.98 28.17
CA THR A 37 11.27 8.16 28.29
C THR A 37 10.19 8.20 27.22
N GLU A 38 9.04 8.82 27.55
CA GLU A 38 7.93 9.04 26.62
C GLU A 38 8.36 9.76 25.33
N SER A 39 9.27 10.73 25.44
CA SER A 39 9.82 11.45 24.30
C SER A 39 10.64 10.56 23.37
N LYS A 40 11.43 9.63 23.91
CA LYS A 40 12.20 8.69 23.11
C LYS A 40 11.29 7.67 22.41
N VAL A 41 10.23 7.21 23.08
CA VAL A 41 9.18 6.35 22.44
C VAL A 41 8.54 7.10 21.27
N THR A 42 8.09 8.33 21.49
CA THR A 42 7.47 9.16 20.43
C THR A 42 8.42 9.38 19.25
N SER A 43 9.71 9.63 19.52
CA SER A 43 10.71 9.81 18.47
C SER A 43 10.96 8.52 17.67
N LEU A 44 10.96 7.37 18.34
CA LEU A 44 11.15 6.08 17.69
C LEU A 44 9.99 5.72 16.75
N LEU A 45 8.76 6.11 17.09
CA LEU A 45 7.57 5.83 16.27
C LEU A 45 7.61 6.46 14.89
N VAL A 46 8.39 7.50 14.66
CA VAL A 46 8.62 8.05 13.32
C VAL A 46 9.22 6.99 12.38
N SER A 47 10.04 6.09 12.92
CA SER A 47 10.65 4.98 12.17
C SER A 47 9.75 3.73 12.07
N ALA A 48 8.59 3.72 12.73
CA ALA A 48 7.63 2.61 12.65
C ALA A 48 6.72 2.69 11.41
N TYR A 49 6.73 3.80 10.69
CA TYR A 49 6.02 3.93 9.43
C TYR A 49 6.82 3.29 8.30
N PRO A 50 6.18 2.41 7.49
CA PRO A 50 6.85 1.85 6.32
C PRO A 50 7.28 2.97 5.35
N ASN A 51 8.57 3.06 5.13
CA ASN A 51 9.14 3.93 4.10
C ASN A 51 9.40 3.20 2.76
N TYR A 52 8.77 2.05 2.58
CA TYR A 52 8.74 1.24 1.37
C TYR A 52 7.30 0.86 1.07
N TYR A 53 6.90 0.97 -0.19
CA TYR A 53 5.56 0.62 -0.63
C TYR A 53 5.60 0.08 -2.07
N PRO A 54 4.85 -0.99 -2.40
CA PRO A 54 5.05 -1.77 -3.64
C PRO A 54 4.45 -1.13 -4.89
N ILE A 55 4.32 0.20 -4.98
CA ILE A 55 3.63 0.86 -6.09
C ILE A 55 4.22 0.44 -7.43
N MET A 56 5.55 0.53 -7.59
CA MET A 56 6.21 0.26 -8.86
C MET A 56 5.99 -1.19 -9.30
N MET A 57 6.24 -2.16 -8.42
CA MET A 57 6.02 -3.58 -8.74
C MET A 57 4.57 -3.88 -9.06
N PHE A 58 3.63 -3.32 -8.29
CA PHE A 58 2.20 -3.56 -8.47
C PHE A 58 1.65 -2.93 -9.75
N GLU A 59 2.06 -1.72 -10.08
CA GLU A 59 1.68 -1.09 -11.35
C GLU A 59 2.21 -1.89 -12.54
N GLN A 60 3.46 -2.34 -12.50
CA GLN A 60 4.07 -3.09 -13.58
C GLN A 60 3.49 -4.48 -13.74
N ALA A 61 3.13 -5.15 -12.65
CA ALA A 61 2.48 -6.46 -12.71
C ALA A 61 1.01 -6.39 -13.15
N SER A 62 0.37 -5.21 -13.07
CA SER A 62 -1.05 -5.01 -13.37
C SER A 62 -1.31 -4.69 -14.84
N ASP A 63 -2.60 -4.76 -15.21
CA ASP A 63 -3.08 -4.34 -16.53
C ASP A 63 -3.14 -2.81 -16.74
N ASN A 64 -2.59 -2.02 -15.79
CA ASN A 64 -2.31 -0.59 -15.99
C ASN A 64 -1.06 -0.35 -16.84
N THR A 65 -0.17 -1.33 -16.95
CA THR A 65 1.08 -1.22 -17.70
C THR A 65 0.98 -1.99 -19.02
N ALA A 66 1.53 -1.40 -20.07
CA ALA A 66 1.69 -1.99 -21.39
C ALA A 66 3.17 -2.05 -21.78
N ASP A 67 3.55 -2.99 -22.68
CA ASP A 67 4.83 -2.98 -23.37
C ASP A 67 4.74 -2.07 -24.61
N ASN A 68 5.40 -0.94 -24.58
CA ASN A 68 5.42 0.04 -25.67
C ASN A 68 6.40 -0.32 -26.80
N GLY A 69 7.04 -1.45 -26.69
CA GLY A 69 7.93 -2.02 -27.71
C GLY A 69 9.43 -1.83 -27.44
N GLU A 70 10.21 -2.63 -28.14
CA GLU A 70 11.66 -2.74 -27.96
C GLU A 70 12.47 -1.47 -28.35
N MET A 71 11.84 -0.54 -29.05
CA MET A 71 12.46 0.76 -29.34
C MET A 71 12.63 1.63 -28.10
N TYR A 72 11.92 1.33 -27.02
CA TYR A 72 11.98 2.04 -25.75
C TYR A 72 12.75 1.22 -24.71
N GLY A 73 13.61 1.89 -23.95
CA GLY A 73 14.37 1.27 -22.87
C GLY A 73 13.57 1.16 -21.58
N PHE A 74 14.07 0.38 -20.65
CA PHE A 74 13.69 0.41 -19.23
C PHE A 74 14.96 0.63 -18.39
N GLU A 75 14.81 1.13 -17.18
CA GLU A 75 15.97 1.52 -16.36
C GLU A 75 16.40 0.41 -15.41
N PHE A 76 15.43 -0.33 -14.88
CA PHE A 76 15.67 -1.39 -13.89
C PHE A 76 15.16 -2.72 -14.43
N GLN A 77 15.95 -3.79 -14.27
CA GLN A 77 15.56 -5.13 -14.70
C GLN A 77 14.24 -5.58 -14.07
N GLN A 78 13.98 -5.19 -12.85
CA GLN A 78 12.72 -5.49 -12.18
C GLN A 78 11.47 -4.94 -12.89
N GLU A 79 11.59 -3.86 -13.71
CA GLU A 79 10.47 -3.36 -14.52
C GLU A 79 9.98 -4.45 -15.49
N GLN A 80 10.94 -5.10 -16.15
CA GLN A 80 10.66 -6.21 -17.06
C GLN A 80 10.19 -7.46 -16.30
N ASP A 81 10.87 -7.81 -15.21
CA ASP A 81 10.57 -9.02 -14.46
C ASP A 81 9.17 -8.95 -13.83
N ALA A 82 8.78 -7.81 -13.27
CA ALA A 82 7.43 -7.60 -12.74
C ALA A 82 6.37 -7.63 -13.85
N TYR A 83 6.64 -7.01 -15.01
CA TYR A 83 5.74 -7.05 -16.16
C TYR A 83 5.54 -8.47 -16.71
N LEU A 84 6.59 -9.28 -16.71
CA LEU A 84 6.55 -10.68 -17.18
C LEU A 84 6.10 -11.67 -16.10
N TRP A 85 5.80 -11.19 -14.89
CA TRP A 85 5.54 -12.01 -13.69
C TRP A 85 6.66 -13.02 -13.40
N SER A 86 7.88 -12.66 -13.72
CA SER A 86 9.09 -13.43 -13.42
C SER A 86 9.55 -13.18 -11.99
N ASP A 87 10.22 -14.17 -11.38
CA ASP A 87 10.81 -13.98 -10.06
C ASP A 87 11.95 -12.95 -10.10
N ILE A 88 11.86 -11.91 -9.30
CA ILE A 88 12.88 -10.86 -9.15
C ILE A 88 13.90 -11.35 -8.11
N LYS A 89 15.03 -11.92 -8.57
CA LYS A 89 16.00 -12.63 -7.71
C LYS A 89 17.23 -11.82 -7.35
N THR A 90 17.67 -10.95 -8.23
CA THR A 90 18.97 -10.27 -8.12
C THR A 90 18.87 -8.78 -7.85
N ASP A 91 17.70 -8.20 -7.98
CA ASP A 91 17.48 -6.78 -7.73
C ASP A 91 17.30 -6.53 -6.23
N THR A 92 18.18 -5.69 -5.68
CA THR A 92 18.18 -5.28 -4.27
C THR A 92 17.82 -3.81 -4.11
N SER A 93 17.30 -3.17 -5.18
CA SER A 93 16.90 -1.77 -5.15
C SER A 93 15.72 -1.52 -4.20
N GLN A 94 15.48 -0.26 -3.94
CA GLN A 94 14.41 0.17 -3.04
C GLN A 94 13.00 -0.26 -3.48
N ASP A 95 12.77 -0.50 -4.78
CA ASP A 95 11.48 -0.93 -5.33
C ASP A 95 11.40 -2.46 -5.57
N SER A 96 12.41 -3.23 -5.15
CA SER A 96 12.48 -4.69 -5.30
C SER A 96 11.76 -5.44 -4.18
N PRO A 97 11.44 -6.73 -4.35
CA PRO A 97 10.92 -7.57 -3.26
C PRO A 97 11.82 -7.56 -2.02
N GLN A 98 13.15 -7.55 -2.19
CA GLN A 98 14.09 -7.46 -1.08
C GLN A 98 14.04 -6.10 -0.38
N GLY A 99 13.96 -5.00 -1.14
CA GLY A 99 13.78 -3.66 -0.57
C GLY A 99 12.49 -3.59 0.25
N MET A 100 11.38 -4.12 -0.29
CA MET A 100 10.10 -4.17 0.42
C MET A 100 10.17 -5.01 1.69
N TRP A 101 10.72 -6.22 1.62
CA TRP A 101 10.87 -7.09 2.78
C TRP A 101 11.65 -6.42 3.90
N ASN A 102 12.85 -5.94 3.60
CA ASN A 102 13.72 -5.31 4.57
C ASN A 102 13.10 -4.05 5.16
N GLY A 103 12.56 -3.16 4.33
CA GLY A 103 12.00 -1.90 4.78
C GLY A 103 10.76 -2.05 5.65
N LEU A 104 9.87 -2.98 5.30
CA LEU A 104 8.66 -3.25 6.08
C LEU A 104 8.99 -3.93 7.41
N TYR A 105 9.92 -4.90 7.45
CA TYR A 105 10.35 -5.51 8.72
C TYR A 105 11.16 -4.56 9.60
N MET A 106 11.89 -3.59 9.03
CA MET A 106 12.51 -2.51 9.82
C MET A 106 11.48 -1.63 10.53
N ALA A 107 10.38 -1.29 9.85
CA ALA A 107 9.27 -0.55 10.45
C ALA A 107 8.61 -1.36 11.58
N ILE A 108 8.38 -2.67 11.36
CA ILE A 108 7.86 -3.60 12.36
C ILE A 108 8.80 -3.69 13.57
N ALA A 109 10.11 -3.80 13.34
CA ALA A 109 11.09 -3.83 14.42
C ALA A 109 11.05 -2.55 15.27
N SER A 110 10.92 -1.37 14.63
CA SER A 110 10.78 -0.08 15.32
C SER A 110 9.50 -0.04 16.16
N ALA A 111 8.38 -0.52 15.64
CA ALA A 111 7.13 -0.64 16.39
C ALA A 111 7.28 -1.59 17.59
N ASN A 112 7.93 -2.74 17.40
CA ASN A 112 8.17 -3.71 18.46
C ASN A 112 9.08 -3.15 19.55
N HIS A 113 10.12 -2.41 19.21
CA HIS A 113 10.97 -1.73 20.20
C HIS A 113 10.19 -0.68 21.00
N ALA A 114 9.31 0.08 20.36
CA ALA A 114 8.45 1.04 21.05
C ALA A 114 7.49 0.32 22.03
N LEU A 115 6.84 -0.75 21.59
CA LEU A 115 5.95 -1.57 22.43
C LEU A 115 6.68 -2.19 23.61
N GLN A 116 7.88 -2.74 23.40
CA GLN A 116 8.71 -3.30 24.47
C GLN A 116 9.12 -2.22 25.50
N ALA A 117 9.52 -1.03 25.02
CA ALA A 117 9.87 0.09 25.93
C ALA A 117 8.68 0.53 26.78
N ILE A 118 7.48 0.62 26.18
CA ILE A 118 6.24 0.92 26.91
C ILE A 118 5.94 -0.14 27.96
N GLU A 119 6.12 -1.44 27.63
CA GLU A 119 5.94 -2.55 28.57
C GLU A 119 6.95 -2.47 29.73
N GLN A 120 8.22 -2.22 29.45
CA GLN A 120 9.28 -2.05 30.46
C GLN A 120 9.04 -0.86 31.39
N MET A 121 8.39 0.19 30.92
CA MET A 121 7.93 1.32 31.75
C MET A 121 6.65 1.00 32.56
N GLY A 122 6.11 -0.21 32.46
CA GLY A 122 4.92 -0.65 33.19
C GLY A 122 3.59 -0.27 32.52
N ASN A 123 3.58 -0.08 31.21
CA ASN A 123 2.38 0.30 30.43
C ASN A 123 1.63 1.51 31.02
N PRO A 124 2.26 2.68 31.21
CA PRO A 124 1.58 3.82 31.80
C PRO A 124 0.50 4.33 30.85
N ALA A 125 -0.64 4.75 31.41
CA ALA A 125 -1.78 5.24 30.63
C ALA A 125 -1.44 6.50 29.78
N SER A 126 -0.41 7.25 30.15
CA SER A 126 0.10 8.38 29.38
C SER A 126 0.70 7.98 28.03
N LEU A 127 1.13 6.73 27.86
CA LEU A 127 1.66 6.15 26.63
C LEU A 127 0.62 5.36 25.80
N ASN A 128 -0.64 5.36 26.17
CA ASN A 128 -1.68 4.63 25.42
C ASN A 128 -1.75 5.06 23.96
N ALA A 129 -1.63 6.34 23.66
CA ALA A 129 -1.69 6.83 22.28
C ALA A 129 -0.50 6.35 21.44
N GLN A 130 0.72 6.37 22.01
CA GLN A 130 1.93 5.85 21.37
C GLN A 130 1.86 4.31 21.20
N LYS A 131 1.30 3.60 22.18
CA LYS A 131 1.04 2.16 22.06
C LYS A 131 0.07 1.86 20.91
N GLY A 132 -1.00 2.63 20.82
CA GLY A 132 -1.99 2.52 19.73
C GLY A 132 -1.34 2.76 18.36
N GLU A 133 -0.52 3.81 18.23
CA GLU A 133 0.20 4.10 17.00
C GLU A 133 1.17 2.98 16.61
N ALA A 134 1.95 2.46 17.56
CA ALA A 134 2.88 1.34 17.30
C ALA A 134 2.17 0.09 16.80
N LEU A 135 1.02 -0.28 17.41
CA LEU A 135 0.20 -1.41 16.98
C LEU A 135 -0.37 -1.21 15.58
N LEU A 136 -0.86 -0.01 15.26
CA LEU A 136 -1.37 0.32 13.92
C LEU A 136 -0.26 0.28 12.85
N CYS A 137 0.93 0.80 13.15
CA CYS A 137 2.09 0.71 12.24
C CYS A 137 2.48 -0.76 12.00
N ARG A 138 2.54 -1.58 13.05
CA ARG A 138 2.85 -3.01 12.94
C ARG A 138 1.81 -3.77 12.12
N ALA A 139 0.53 -3.56 12.40
CA ALA A 139 -0.57 -4.14 11.64
C ALA A 139 -0.51 -3.75 10.15
N TYR A 140 -0.28 -2.47 9.88
CA TYR A 140 -0.23 -1.96 8.51
C TYR A 140 0.96 -2.52 7.72
N ALA A 141 2.15 -2.55 8.32
CA ALA A 141 3.33 -3.11 7.67
C ALA A 141 3.15 -4.60 7.33
N HIS A 142 2.58 -5.41 8.25
CA HIS A 142 2.26 -6.80 7.97
C HIS A 142 1.14 -6.95 6.92
N PHE A 143 0.15 -6.07 6.91
CA PHE A 143 -0.88 -6.06 5.86
C PHE A 143 -0.27 -5.79 4.47
N VAL A 144 0.67 -4.87 4.36
CA VAL A 144 1.38 -4.59 3.10
C VAL A 144 2.21 -5.81 2.69
N LEU A 145 2.99 -6.41 3.61
CA LEU A 145 3.76 -7.64 3.37
C LEU A 145 2.87 -8.79 2.88
N ALA A 146 1.72 -9.02 3.52
CA ALA A 146 0.78 -10.06 3.11
C ALA A 146 0.24 -9.81 1.69
N ASN A 147 -0.04 -8.56 1.32
CA ASN A 147 -0.50 -8.24 -0.02
C ASN A 147 0.60 -8.40 -1.10
N ILE A 148 1.87 -8.31 -0.74
CA ILE A 148 2.99 -8.58 -1.65
C ILE A 148 3.24 -10.09 -1.78
N PHE A 149 3.44 -10.78 -0.67
CA PHE A 149 4.05 -12.11 -0.61
C PHE A 149 3.08 -13.26 -0.36
N CYS A 150 1.80 -13.00 -0.11
CA CYS A 150 0.78 -14.03 0.03
C CYS A 150 -0.23 -13.97 -1.10
N GLU A 151 -1.01 -15.03 -1.27
CA GLU A 151 -2.20 -15.02 -2.11
C GLU A 151 -3.27 -14.06 -1.56
N ALA A 152 -4.35 -13.80 -2.32
CA ALA A 152 -5.50 -13.09 -1.78
C ALA A 152 -6.17 -13.94 -0.69
N TYR A 153 -6.72 -13.28 0.34
CA TYR A 153 -7.41 -13.98 1.40
C TYR A 153 -8.70 -14.62 0.86
N ASP A 154 -8.85 -15.91 1.13
CA ASP A 154 -10.05 -16.69 0.86
C ASP A 154 -10.40 -17.50 2.13
N PRO A 155 -11.55 -17.25 2.77
CA PRO A 155 -11.92 -17.91 4.03
C PRO A 155 -11.96 -19.45 3.92
N ALA A 156 -12.18 -20.00 2.73
CA ALA A 156 -12.22 -21.45 2.52
C ALA A 156 -10.82 -22.10 2.53
N THR A 157 -9.76 -21.35 2.22
CA THR A 157 -8.41 -21.90 2.03
C THR A 157 -7.31 -21.20 2.83
N ALA A 158 -7.58 -20.08 3.48
CA ALA A 158 -6.57 -19.27 4.16
C ALA A 158 -5.81 -20.03 5.27
N ALA A 159 -6.44 -21.01 5.90
CA ALA A 159 -5.81 -21.88 6.91
C ALA A 159 -4.78 -22.86 6.32
N GLU A 160 -4.78 -23.07 5.00
CA GLU A 160 -3.87 -23.96 4.27
C GLU A 160 -2.82 -23.17 3.45
N LYS A 161 -3.04 -21.86 3.26
CA LYS A 161 -2.16 -20.99 2.47
C LYS A 161 -1.05 -20.40 3.33
N LEU A 162 0.12 -20.19 2.70
CA LEU A 162 1.28 -19.61 3.36
C LEU A 162 1.04 -18.14 3.71
N GLY A 163 1.25 -17.80 4.98
CA GLY A 163 1.30 -16.43 5.48
C GLY A 163 2.68 -15.80 5.35
N ILE A 164 2.98 -14.89 6.27
CA ILE A 164 4.30 -14.27 6.49
C ILE A 164 4.67 -14.40 7.98
N PRO A 165 5.95 -14.34 8.35
CA PRO A 165 6.34 -14.26 9.75
C PRO A 165 5.72 -13.04 10.42
N TYR A 166 4.90 -13.25 11.47
CA TYR A 166 4.31 -12.14 12.22
C TYR A 166 5.17 -11.82 13.44
N ALA A 167 6.04 -10.83 13.31
CA ALA A 167 7.00 -10.45 14.35
C ALA A 167 6.34 -9.53 15.39
N THR A 168 6.25 -10.01 16.65
CA THR A 168 5.62 -9.27 17.77
C THR A 168 6.60 -8.75 18.80
N LYS A 169 7.89 -9.10 18.69
CA LYS A 169 8.95 -8.73 19.63
C LYS A 169 10.21 -8.32 18.88
N PRO A 170 11.06 -7.46 19.47
CA PRO A 170 12.40 -7.22 18.94
C PRO A 170 13.21 -8.52 18.91
N GLU A 171 14.04 -8.64 17.88
CA GLU A 171 14.99 -9.75 17.78
C GLU A 171 16.12 -9.60 18.82
N THR A 172 16.39 -10.66 19.55
CA THR A 172 17.44 -10.74 20.55
C THR A 172 18.53 -11.77 20.21
N GLU A 173 18.27 -12.59 19.19
CA GLU A 173 19.17 -13.64 18.73
C GLU A 173 19.79 -13.29 17.39
N VAL A 174 20.98 -13.79 17.13
CA VAL A 174 21.62 -13.71 15.82
C VAL A 174 21.06 -14.84 14.96
N ALA A 175 20.43 -14.50 13.83
CA ALA A 175 19.79 -15.44 12.91
C ALA A 175 18.68 -16.30 13.57
N PRO A 176 17.59 -15.69 14.06
CA PRO A 176 16.47 -16.44 14.61
C PRO A 176 15.77 -17.26 13.51
N GLU A 177 15.27 -18.44 13.86
CA GLU A 177 14.46 -19.24 12.94
C GLU A 177 13.03 -18.69 12.88
N TYR A 178 12.56 -18.40 11.68
CA TYR A 178 11.19 -17.96 11.42
C TYR A 178 10.41 -18.99 10.64
N THR A 179 9.11 -19.04 10.90
CA THR A 179 8.12 -19.76 10.09
C THR A 179 7.13 -18.77 9.52
N ARG A 180 6.57 -19.08 8.35
CA ARG A 180 5.59 -18.19 7.72
C ARG A 180 4.23 -18.20 8.43
N GLY A 181 3.86 -19.32 9.06
CA GLY A 181 2.49 -19.52 9.52
C GLY A 181 1.49 -19.59 8.36
N THR A 182 0.22 -19.55 8.69
CA THR A 182 -0.86 -19.54 7.71
C THR A 182 -1.31 -18.11 7.37
N LEU A 183 -1.97 -17.95 6.23
CA LEU A 183 -2.58 -16.69 5.84
C LEU A 183 -3.70 -16.29 6.81
N GLU A 184 -4.47 -17.27 7.31
CA GLU A 184 -5.48 -17.05 8.35
C GLU A 184 -4.87 -16.46 9.63
N GLU A 185 -3.81 -17.07 10.17
CA GLU A 185 -3.10 -16.57 11.35
C GLU A 185 -2.56 -15.15 11.11
N THR A 186 -2.00 -14.89 9.93
CA THR A 186 -1.51 -13.56 9.56
C THR A 186 -2.63 -12.51 9.67
N TYR A 187 -3.81 -12.78 9.10
CA TYR A 187 -4.92 -11.83 9.14
C TYR A 187 -5.52 -11.68 10.54
N GLN A 188 -5.57 -12.75 11.34
CA GLN A 188 -6.00 -12.70 12.74
C GLN A 188 -5.07 -11.81 13.59
N HIS A 189 -3.76 -11.92 13.40
CA HIS A 189 -2.80 -11.06 14.10
C HIS A 189 -2.91 -9.60 13.67
N ILE A 190 -3.09 -9.33 12.38
CA ILE A 190 -3.32 -7.97 11.89
C ILE A 190 -4.60 -7.40 12.51
N GLU A 191 -5.70 -8.18 12.57
CA GLU A 191 -6.96 -7.75 13.18
C GLU A 191 -6.77 -7.42 14.66
N ALA A 192 -6.05 -8.25 15.40
CA ALA A 192 -5.82 -8.03 16.83
C ALA A 192 -5.06 -6.71 17.08
N ASP A 193 -3.96 -6.49 16.39
CA ASP A 193 -3.18 -5.25 16.49
C ASP A 193 -4.00 -4.02 16.05
N LEU A 194 -4.75 -4.14 14.97
CA LEU A 194 -5.62 -3.07 14.45
C LEU A 194 -6.68 -2.67 15.46
N LEU A 195 -7.40 -3.63 16.06
CA LEU A 195 -8.48 -3.35 17.00
C LEU A 195 -7.95 -2.79 18.32
N GLU A 196 -6.86 -3.33 18.86
CA GLU A 196 -6.22 -2.77 20.05
C GLU A 196 -5.71 -1.35 19.76
N GLY A 197 -5.02 -1.15 18.65
CA GLY A 197 -4.50 0.15 18.22
C GLY A 197 -5.60 1.21 18.09
N LEU A 198 -6.71 0.87 17.40
CA LEU A 198 -7.89 1.75 17.26
C LEU A 198 -8.46 2.20 18.61
N SER A 199 -8.46 1.32 19.62
CA SER A 199 -9.01 1.63 20.95
C SER A 199 -8.15 2.62 21.73
N LEU A 200 -6.86 2.72 21.41
CA LEU A 200 -5.86 3.48 22.16
C LEU A 200 -5.47 4.81 21.50
N ILE A 201 -5.65 4.94 20.17
CA ILE A 201 -5.18 6.08 19.39
C ILE A 201 -5.83 7.40 19.82
N ASN A 202 -5.05 8.48 19.88
CA ASN A 202 -5.51 9.81 20.27
C ASN A 202 -4.82 10.90 19.46
N ASP A 203 -5.58 11.63 18.66
CA ASP A 203 -5.08 12.67 17.75
C ASP A 203 -4.43 13.87 18.46
N ASN A 204 -4.74 14.10 19.74
CA ASN A 204 -4.15 15.19 20.52
C ASN A 204 -2.65 15.04 20.78
N LEU A 205 -2.09 13.85 20.50
CA LEU A 205 -0.64 13.63 20.62
C LEU A 205 0.16 14.37 19.54
N TYR A 206 -0.44 14.60 18.37
CA TYR A 206 0.28 15.02 17.18
C TYR A 206 0.14 16.50 16.86
N SER A 207 1.25 17.17 16.52
CA SER A 207 1.22 18.53 15.99
C SER A 207 0.65 18.59 14.56
N VAL A 208 0.91 17.56 13.75
CA VAL A 208 0.35 17.38 12.41
C VAL A 208 -0.22 15.96 12.32
N PRO A 209 -1.50 15.75 12.67
CA PRO A 209 -2.08 14.41 12.76
C PRO A 209 -1.96 13.57 11.48
N LYS A 210 -1.95 14.20 10.30
CA LYS A 210 -1.89 13.48 9.01
C LYS A 210 -0.53 12.84 8.70
N TYR A 211 0.51 13.12 9.48
CA TYR A 211 1.80 12.42 9.39
C TYR A 211 1.87 11.20 10.31
N HIS A 212 0.78 10.90 10.99
CA HIS A 212 0.66 9.81 11.95
C HIS A 212 -0.65 9.03 11.71
N PHE A 213 -0.74 7.83 12.26
CA PHE A 213 -2.02 7.14 12.38
C PHE A 213 -2.91 7.92 13.34
N ASN A 214 -3.67 8.86 12.79
CA ASN A 214 -4.76 9.54 13.47
C ASN A 214 -6.05 8.68 13.39
N LYS A 215 -7.08 9.06 14.13
CA LYS A 215 -8.35 8.28 14.17
C LYS A 215 -8.95 8.03 12.79
N LYS A 216 -8.95 9.02 11.91
CA LYS A 216 -9.50 8.84 10.55
C LYS A 216 -8.65 7.89 9.72
N ALA A 217 -7.33 8.03 9.74
CA ALA A 217 -6.43 7.13 9.03
C ALA A 217 -6.55 5.68 9.53
N ALA A 218 -6.64 5.48 10.85
CA ALA A 218 -6.82 4.16 11.45
C ALA A 218 -8.16 3.52 11.06
N ASN A 219 -9.25 4.29 11.04
CA ASN A 219 -10.56 3.81 10.57
C ASN A 219 -10.56 3.53 9.06
N ALA A 220 -9.87 4.33 8.23
CA ALA A 220 -9.73 4.07 6.81
C ALA A 220 -8.93 2.77 6.56
N PHE A 221 -7.88 2.54 7.33
CA PHE A 221 -7.16 1.26 7.30
C PHE A 221 -8.07 0.09 7.71
N ALA A 222 -8.86 0.23 8.76
CA ALA A 222 -9.81 -0.79 9.18
C ALA A 222 -10.86 -1.09 8.08
N ALA A 223 -11.41 -0.06 7.43
CA ALA A 223 -12.35 -0.24 6.32
C ALA A 223 -11.70 -1.03 5.17
N ARG A 224 -10.47 -0.67 4.76
CA ARG A 224 -9.73 -1.42 3.73
C ARG A 224 -9.40 -2.84 4.19
N PHE A 225 -8.94 -3.03 5.42
CA PHE A 225 -8.62 -4.34 5.97
C PHE A 225 -9.83 -5.29 5.92
N TYR A 226 -10.99 -4.86 6.42
CA TYR A 226 -12.20 -5.69 6.39
C TYR A 226 -12.77 -5.89 4.98
N LEU A 227 -12.48 -5.02 4.02
CA LEU A 227 -12.80 -5.27 2.61
C LEU A 227 -11.99 -6.45 2.05
N PHE A 228 -10.77 -6.66 2.54
CA PHE A 228 -9.86 -7.73 2.12
C PHE A 228 -10.04 -9.01 2.96
N TYR A 229 -10.39 -8.86 4.23
CA TYR A 229 -10.61 -9.96 5.17
C TYR A 229 -12.03 -10.49 5.05
N VAL A 230 -12.32 -11.12 3.92
CA VAL A 230 -13.65 -11.63 3.57
C VAL A 230 -14.10 -12.70 4.57
N LYS A 231 -15.38 -12.65 4.98
CA LYS A 231 -16.02 -13.66 5.81
C LYS A 231 -17.13 -14.36 5.01
N GLU A 232 -17.32 -15.68 5.25
CA GLU A 232 -18.35 -16.46 4.56
C GLU A 232 -19.76 -15.90 4.78
N ASP A 233 -20.05 -15.38 5.97
CA ASP A 233 -21.33 -14.78 6.35
C ASP A 233 -21.47 -13.33 5.89
N LYS A 234 -20.45 -12.77 5.22
CA LYS A 234 -20.39 -11.38 4.75
C LYS A 234 -20.42 -10.31 5.85
N SER A 235 -20.19 -10.67 7.11
CA SER A 235 -20.17 -9.75 8.26
C SER A 235 -19.05 -8.71 8.18
N ASN A 236 -17.97 -9.02 7.46
CA ASN A 236 -16.89 -8.08 7.19
C ASN A 236 -17.35 -6.80 6.50
N TYR A 237 -18.34 -6.84 5.60
CA TYR A 237 -18.82 -5.65 4.90
C TYR A 237 -19.55 -4.67 5.82
N GLU A 238 -20.24 -5.15 6.86
CA GLU A 238 -20.84 -4.26 7.86
C GLU A 238 -19.74 -3.52 8.65
N LYS A 239 -18.61 -4.17 8.94
CA LYS A 239 -17.43 -3.51 9.53
C LYS A 239 -16.81 -2.46 8.59
N VAL A 240 -16.71 -2.74 7.29
CA VAL A 240 -16.28 -1.73 6.30
C VAL A 240 -17.15 -0.47 6.39
N LEU A 241 -18.47 -0.64 6.46
CA LEU A 241 -19.41 0.48 6.54
C LEU A 241 -19.33 1.22 7.90
N GLU A 242 -19.14 0.50 9.00
CA GLU A 242 -18.95 1.09 10.33
C GLU A 242 -17.71 2.00 10.35
N TYR A 243 -16.54 1.48 9.96
CA TYR A 243 -15.29 2.23 9.94
C TYR A 243 -15.30 3.31 8.86
N GLY A 244 -15.85 3.04 7.69
CA GLY A 244 -16.04 4.03 6.64
C GLY A 244 -16.89 5.21 7.09
N LYS A 245 -17.96 4.98 7.83
CA LYS A 245 -18.79 6.04 8.43
C LYS A 245 -18.01 6.89 9.45
N ALA A 246 -17.11 6.27 10.23
CA ALA A 246 -16.24 7.00 11.15
C ALA A 246 -15.28 7.96 10.42
N VAL A 247 -14.89 7.64 9.19
CA VAL A 247 -14.06 8.50 8.32
C VAL A 247 -14.87 9.59 7.64
N LEU A 248 -15.95 9.20 6.95
CA LEU A 248 -16.71 10.04 6.02
C LEU A 248 -17.80 10.88 6.71
N GLY A 249 -18.21 10.49 7.91
CA GLY A 249 -19.29 11.14 8.64
C GLY A 249 -20.67 10.85 8.01
N THR A 250 -21.59 11.80 8.17
CA THR A 250 -22.97 11.70 7.66
C THR A 250 -23.17 12.34 6.28
N ASN A 251 -22.16 13.02 5.76
CA ASN A 251 -22.16 13.66 4.44
C ASN A 251 -20.81 13.45 3.79
N PRO A 252 -20.59 12.31 3.11
CA PRO A 252 -19.31 11.97 2.51
C PRO A 252 -18.80 13.01 1.51
N ALA A 253 -19.68 13.58 0.68
CA ALA A 253 -19.34 14.56 -0.34
C ALA A 253 -18.47 15.73 0.16
N ARG A 254 -18.66 16.13 1.43
CA ARG A 254 -17.89 17.24 2.03
C ARG A 254 -16.44 16.90 2.34
N SER A 255 -16.13 15.64 2.48
CA SER A 255 -14.79 15.17 2.83
C SER A 255 -13.96 14.73 1.63
N LEU A 256 -14.60 14.59 0.45
CA LEU A 256 -13.93 14.13 -0.76
C LEU A 256 -13.02 15.21 -1.35
N ARG A 257 -11.93 14.77 -1.96
CA ARG A 257 -11.06 15.63 -2.76
C ARG A 257 -11.82 16.15 -3.96
N GLN A 258 -11.85 17.47 -4.14
CA GLN A 258 -12.47 18.14 -5.27
C GLN A 258 -11.41 18.41 -6.33
N LEU A 259 -11.10 17.41 -7.18
CA LEU A 259 -9.93 17.41 -8.05
C LEU A 259 -9.78 18.68 -8.91
N GLN A 260 -10.87 19.16 -9.54
CA GLN A 260 -10.83 20.37 -10.35
C GLN A 260 -10.58 21.62 -9.50
N ALA A 261 -11.21 21.72 -8.33
CA ALA A 261 -11.05 22.88 -7.45
C ALA A 261 -9.66 22.91 -6.82
N ASP A 262 -9.15 21.73 -6.40
CA ASP A 262 -7.88 21.60 -5.70
C ASP A 262 -6.66 21.73 -6.63
N LEU A 263 -6.77 21.24 -7.88
CA LEU A 263 -5.62 21.05 -8.77
C LEU A 263 -5.75 21.76 -10.13
N GLY A 264 -6.97 22.12 -10.54
CA GLY A 264 -7.24 22.57 -11.92
C GLY A 264 -6.55 23.86 -12.32
N SER A 265 -6.29 24.77 -11.39
CA SER A 265 -5.60 26.04 -11.64
C SER A 265 -4.07 25.93 -11.64
N ILE A 266 -3.52 24.80 -11.16
CA ILE A 266 -2.07 24.60 -11.03
C ILE A 266 -1.54 24.06 -12.36
N THR A 267 -0.61 24.77 -13.00
CA THR A 267 -0.02 24.40 -14.29
C THR A 267 1.30 23.64 -14.12
N GLU A 268 2.08 24.02 -13.13
CA GLU A 268 3.37 23.40 -12.86
C GLU A 268 3.21 22.01 -12.24
N VAL A 269 3.95 21.06 -12.79
CA VAL A 269 3.82 19.63 -12.43
C VAL A 269 4.15 19.36 -10.98
N ASP A 270 5.30 19.86 -10.54
CA ASP A 270 5.78 19.65 -9.19
C ASP A 270 4.86 20.31 -8.15
N GLU A 271 4.38 21.53 -8.44
CA GLU A 271 3.42 22.22 -7.58
C GLU A 271 2.09 21.48 -7.47
N ARG A 272 1.65 20.84 -8.56
CA ARG A 272 0.43 20.01 -8.55
C ARG A 272 0.60 18.76 -7.68
N GLY A 273 1.76 18.11 -7.79
CA GLY A 273 2.11 16.99 -6.92
C GLY A 273 2.14 17.41 -5.44
N ASP A 274 2.77 18.54 -5.13
CA ASP A 274 2.81 19.08 -3.76
C ASP A 274 1.41 19.41 -3.22
N ALA A 275 0.56 20.01 -4.06
CA ALA A 275 -0.84 20.30 -3.69
C ALA A 275 -1.64 19.02 -3.42
N TYR A 276 -1.43 17.98 -4.23
CA TYR A 276 -2.12 16.69 -4.05
C TYR A 276 -1.81 16.04 -2.70
N ILE A 277 -0.55 16.05 -2.26
CA ILE A 277 -0.10 15.41 -1.01
C ILE A 277 -0.17 16.34 0.21
N SER A 278 -0.68 17.56 0.07
CA SER A 278 -0.69 18.55 1.15
C SER A 278 -1.50 18.10 2.36
N ALA A 279 -0.98 18.34 3.55
CA ALA A 279 -1.70 18.10 4.80
C ALA A 279 -2.92 19.05 4.99
N SER A 280 -3.03 20.12 4.21
CA SER A 280 -4.19 21.00 4.22
C SER A 280 -5.40 20.43 3.48
N VAL A 281 -5.21 19.40 2.63
CA VAL A 281 -6.30 18.75 1.90
C VAL A 281 -7.02 17.77 2.81
N ASP A 282 -8.30 18.01 3.10
CA ASP A 282 -9.09 17.21 4.06
C ASP A 282 -9.20 15.73 3.66
N ALA A 283 -9.17 15.45 2.37
CA ALA A 283 -9.23 14.09 1.85
C ALA A 283 -7.98 13.24 2.18
N ASN A 284 -6.84 13.85 2.48
CA ASN A 284 -5.63 13.15 2.88
C ASN A 284 -5.73 12.74 4.35
N LEU A 285 -5.69 11.45 4.63
CA LEU A 285 -5.84 10.91 5.98
C LEU A 285 -4.51 10.50 6.59
N LEU A 286 -3.61 9.91 5.78
CA LEU A 286 -2.23 9.61 6.14
C LEU A 286 -1.32 10.04 4.99
N ILE A 287 -0.20 10.68 5.32
CA ILE A 287 0.82 11.15 4.37
C ILE A 287 2.15 10.60 4.84
N THR A 288 2.83 9.82 3.99
CA THR A 288 4.11 9.20 4.34
C THR A 288 5.14 9.34 3.22
N PRO A 289 6.40 9.61 3.54
CA PRO A 289 7.47 9.51 2.56
C PRO A 289 7.78 8.02 2.28
N ILE A 290 8.16 7.72 1.04
CA ILE A 290 8.63 6.40 0.66
C ILE A 290 9.90 6.49 -0.18
N ASN A 291 10.79 5.53 -0.01
CA ASN A 291 11.93 5.34 -0.88
C ASN A 291 11.47 4.61 -2.14
N SER A 292 11.40 5.31 -3.26
CA SER A 292 10.92 4.73 -4.51
C SER A 292 11.37 5.56 -5.72
N SER A 293 11.72 4.88 -6.80
CA SER A 293 11.92 5.48 -8.12
C SER A 293 10.62 5.59 -8.93
N TRP A 294 9.49 5.18 -8.38
CA TRP A 294 8.19 5.16 -9.03
C TRP A 294 7.82 6.50 -9.74
N PRO A 295 7.96 7.70 -9.10
CA PRO A 295 7.62 8.94 -9.79
C PRO A 295 8.52 9.21 -11.02
N TYR A 296 9.76 8.74 -11.01
CA TYR A 296 10.66 8.84 -12.15
C TYR A 296 10.22 7.93 -13.30
N ILE A 297 9.72 6.75 -13.01
CA ILE A 297 9.27 5.78 -14.02
C ILE A 297 7.91 6.16 -14.59
N TYR A 298 6.92 6.47 -13.75
CA TYR A 298 5.54 6.75 -14.15
C TYR A 298 5.22 8.24 -14.29
N GLY A 299 6.03 9.11 -13.71
CA GLY A 299 5.91 10.56 -13.80
C GLY A 299 6.50 11.13 -15.09
N PRO A 300 6.47 12.46 -15.25
CA PRO A 300 6.86 13.14 -16.48
C PRO A 300 8.38 13.23 -16.69
N TYR A 301 9.18 12.74 -15.76
CA TYR A 301 10.64 12.91 -15.75
C TYR A 301 11.36 12.03 -16.77
N ASN A 302 10.72 10.97 -17.21
CA ASN A 302 11.24 10.09 -18.26
C ASN A 302 10.11 9.60 -19.16
N MET A 303 9.91 10.27 -20.28
CA MET A 303 8.74 10.07 -21.13
C MET A 303 8.80 8.83 -22.03
N ALA A 304 10.00 8.39 -22.43
CA ALA A 304 10.18 7.27 -23.35
C ALA A 304 10.49 5.98 -22.60
N LYS A 305 9.46 5.32 -22.09
CA LYS A 305 9.60 4.06 -21.34
C LYS A 305 8.93 2.89 -22.04
N ARG A 306 9.60 1.71 -21.99
CA ARG A 306 9.06 0.47 -22.52
C ARG A 306 7.81 0.05 -21.72
N TYR A 307 7.90 0.03 -20.40
CA TYR A 307 6.81 -0.39 -19.54
C TYR A 307 6.15 0.83 -18.88
N GLY A 308 4.89 1.07 -19.21
CA GLY A 308 4.14 2.20 -18.66
C GLY A 308 2.69 2.22 -19.11
N MET A 309 1.88 3.08 -18.50
CA MET A 309 0.51 3.31 -18.95
C MET A 309 0.53 4.09 -20.25
N ASN A 310 -0.03 3.52 -21.31
CA ASN A 310 -0.12 4.17 -22.61
C ASN A 310 -1.54 4.66 -22.93
N ARG A 311 -1.69 5.28 -24.09
CA ARG A 311 -2.96 5.81 -24.57
C ARG A 311 -4.00 4.70 -24.72
N THR A 312 -3.63 3.54 -25.25
CA THR A 312 -4.57 2.42 -25.44
C THR A 312 -5.18 1.98 -24.11
N VAL A 313 -4.38 1.75 -23.07
CA VAL A 313 -4.88 1.39 -21.74
C VAL A 313 -5.81 2.49 -21.18
N THR A 314 -5.47 3.75 -21.43
CA THR A 314 -6.27 4.88 -20.95
C THR A 314 -7.62 4.97 -21.67
N GLU A 315 -7.66 4.76 -22.99
CA GLU A 315 -8.86 4.86 -23.82
C GLU A 315 -9.77 3.62 -23.74
N THR A 316 -9.21 2.46 -23.40
CA THR A 316 -10.00 1.21 -23.40
C THR A 316 -10.39 0.71 -22.02
N GLU A 317 -9.66 1.11 -20.97
CA GLU A 317 -9.80 0.49 -19.67
C GLU A 317 -9.86 1.46 -18.47
N THR A 318 -9.47 2.74 -18.62
CA THR A 318 -9.40 3.69 -17.51
C THR A 318 -10.10 5.01 -17.79
N LEU A 319 -9.44 6.15 -17.64
CA LEU A 319 -10.02 7.51 -17.65
C LEU A 319 -10.82 7.87 -18.88
N TRP A 320 -10.43 7.42 -20.05
CA TRP A 320 -11.09 7.74 -21.33
C TRP A 320 -11.87 6.56 -21.91
N ALA A 321 -11.88 5.45 -21.20
CA ALA A 321 -12.65 4.29 -21.60
C ALA A 321 -14.15 4.55 -21.46
N ASP A 322 -14.94 3.81 -22.23
CA ASP A 322 -16.40 3.85 -22.12
C ASP A 322 -16.84 3.60 -20.66
N ALA A 323 -17.83 4.35 -20.21
CA ALA A 323 -18.36 4.29 -18.86
C ALA A 323 -19.83 4.69 -18.84
N PRO A 324 -20.60 4.28 -17.82
CA PRO A 324 -22.01 4.67 -17.70
C PRO A 324 -22.21 6.17 -17.38
N TRP A 325 -21.12 6.94 -17.19
CA TRP A 325 -21.12 8.37 -16.83
C TRP A 325 -20.40 9.21 -17.87
N ASN A 326 -20.39 9.29 -18.99
CA ASN A 326 -19.57 10.09 -19.93
C ASN A 326 -18.10 10.29 -19.45
N PRO A 327 -17.15 9.42 -19.81
CA PRO A 327 -15.80 9.38 -19.24
C PRO A 327 -14.97 10.66 -19.44
N ASN A 328 -15.15 11.39 -20.55
CA ASN A 328 -14.37 12.59 -20.87
C ASN A 328 -14.69 13.79 -19.95
N THR A 329 -15.61 13.64 -19.01
CA THR A 329 -16.05 14.70 -18.10
C THR A 329 -15.32 14.71 -16.76
N LEU A 330 -14.52 13.69 -16.48
CA LEU A 330 -13.73 13.62 -15.26
C LEU A 330 -12.50 14.54 -15.34
N PHE A 331 -12.04 14.98 -14.15
CA PHE A 331 -10.82 15.76 -14.05
C PHE A 331 -9.64 14.95 -14.57
N TYR A 332 -8.87 15.60 -15.41
CA TYR A 332 -7.75 14.99 -16.03
C TYR A 332 -6.59 16.00 -16.14
N ALA A 333 -5.55 15.72 -15.40
CA ALA A 333 -4.31 16.44 -15.49
C ALA A 333 -3.23 15.49 -15.97
N SER A 334 -3.07 15.39 -17.29
CA SER A 334 -1.89 14.74 -17.86
C SER A 334 -0.92 15.76 -18.40
N LEU A 335 0.34 15.39 -18.42
CA LEU A 335 1.23 15.91 -19.44
C LEU A 335 1.04 15.07 -20.69
N ASN A 336 0.81 15.73 -21.80
CA ASN A 336 0.95 15.12 -23.11
C ASN A 336 2.42 14.77 -23.34
N GLY A 337 2.85 13.68 -22.73
CA GLY A 337 3.99 12.97 -23.19
C GLY A 337 3.55 12.12 -24.38
N MET A 338 4.47 11.72 -25.20
CA MET A 338 4.27 10.88 -26.36
C MET A 338 3.20 9.80 -26.13
N GLU A 339 2.54 9.34 -27.19
CA GLU A 339 1.43 8.37 -27.18
C GLU A 339 1.72 7.11 -26.34
N GLN A 340 3.00 6.81 -26.11
CA GLN A 340 3.47 5.62 -25.42
C GLN A 340 3.45 5.72 -23.90
N LYS A 341 3.30 6.91 -23.32
CA LYS A 341 3.25 7.08 -21.88
C LYS A 341 2.38 8.26 -21.49
N LEU A 342 1.36 7.97 -20.71
CA LEU A 342 0.51 8.96 -20.06
C LEU A 342 0.87 9.04 -18.58
N CYS A 343 1.00 10.25 -18.09
CA CYS A 343 1.37 10.53 -16.73
C CYS A 343 0.25 11.25 -16.00
N PHE A 344 -0.07 10.80 -14.82
CA PHE A 344 -1.04 11.45 -13.94
C PHE A 344 -0.28 12.03 -12.74
N PHE A 345 -0.41 13.33 -12.53
CA PHE A 345 0.41 14.05 -11.56
C PHE A 345 -0.19 13.99 -10.17
N LYS A 346 -0.21 12.83 -9.56
CA LYS A 346 -0.54 12.68 -8.15
C LYS A 346 0.67 12.99 -7.27
N TYR A 347 1.88 12.61 -7.73
CA TYR A 347 3.05 12.57 -6.88
C TYR A 347 4.26 13.19 -7.56
N ARG A 348 5.03 13.95 -6.79
CA ARG A 348 6.27 14.55 -7.20
C ARG A 348 7.44 13.63 -6.91
N MET A 349 8.47 13.65 -7.74
CA MET A 349 9.76 13.02 -7.44
C MET A 349 10.60 13.98 -6.60
N TYR A 350 11.05 13.48 -5.45
CA TYR A 350 12.06 14.16 -4.64
C TYR A 350 13.39 13.42 -4.76
N PHE A 351 14.49 14.16 -4.52
CA PHE A 351 15.83 13.59 -4.51
C PHE A 351 16.59 14.08 -3.29
N GLU A 352 16.98 13.14 -2.43
CA GLU A 352 17.78 13.42 -1.26
C GLU A 352 19.25 13.18 -1.57
N TYR A 353 20.06 14.24 -1.49
CA TYR A 353 21.49 14.16 -1.73
C TYR A 353 22.22 13.67 -0.48
N ILE A 354 22.93 12.54 -0.59
CA ILE A 354 23.92 12.10 0.38
C ILE A 354 25.23 12.84 0.15
N ASP A 355 25.62 12.99 -1.12
CA ASP A 355 26.77 13.76 -1.57
C ASP A 355 26.33 14.74 -2.67
N LYS A 356 26.18 16.01 -2.29
CA LYS A 356 25.78 17.07 -3.23
C LYS A 356 26.85 17.37 -4.29
N VAL A 357 28.14 17.14 -3.96
CA VAL A 357 29.25 17.44 -4.87
C VAL A 357 29.29 16.44 -6.03
N ASN A 358 29.09 15.16 -5.73
CA ASN A 358 29.11 14.09 -6.72
C ASN A 358 27.72 13.74 -7.26
N GLY A 359 26.65 14.43 -6.80
CA GLY A 359 25.28 14.17 -7.25
C GLY A 359 24.72 12.83 -6.78
N ILE A 360 25.28 12.23 -5.72
CA ILE A 360 24.87 10.93 -5.20
C ILE A 360 23.75 11.13 -4.18
N GLY A 361 22.68 10.33 -4.31
CA GLY A 361 21.55 10.38 -3.41
C GLY A 361 20.47 9.36 -3.78
N TRP A 362 19.30 9.50 -3.15
CA TRP A 362 18.17 8.61 -3.31
C TRP A 362 16.94 9.33 -3.85
N ARG A 363 16.23 8.67 -4.77
CA ARG A 363 14.89 9.11 -5.18
C ARG A 363 13.89 8.71 -4.11
N HIS A 364 12.98 9.60 -3.78
CA HIS A 364 11.85 9.30 -2.90
C HIS A 364 10.60 10.04 -3.37
N ALA A 365 9.46 9.58 -2.86
CA ALA A 365 8.17 10.17 -3.06
C ALA A 365 7.45 10.39 -1.72
N VAL A 366 6.41 11.19 -1.74
CA VAL A 366 5.46 11.28 -0.63
C VAL A 366 4.12 10.78 -1.14
N ILE A 367 3.51 9.85 -0.43
CA ILE A 367 2.25 9.21 -0.83
C ILE A 367 1.14 9.47 0.19
N VAL A 368 -0.08 9.23 -0.24
CA VAL A 368 -1.29 9.24 0.58
C VAL A 368 -1.84 7.82 0.67
N PRO A 369 -1.39 6.99 1.62
CA PRO A 369 -1.84 5.60 1.75
C PRO A 369 -3.33 5.45 1.98
N PHE A 370 -3.96 6.43 2.65
CA PHE A 370 -5.37 6.46 2.94
C PHE A 370 -5.98 7.82 2.60
N SER A 371 -7.08 7.80 1.85
CA SER A 371 -7.87 8.97 1.50
C SER A 371 -9.36 8.73 1.75
N THR A 372 -10.13 9.80 1.87
CA THR A 372 -11.58 9.73 1.96
C THR A 372 -12.21 9.18 0.68
N ASN A 373 -11.64 9.51 -0.49
CA ASN A 373 -12.13 9.02 -1.78
C ASN A 373 -12.02 7.49 -1.87
N GLU A 374 -10.86 6.93 -1.51
CA GLU A 374 -10.69 5.47 -1.51
C GLU A 374 -11.58 4.80 -0.46
N THR A 375 -11.73 5.42 0.72
CA THR A 375 -12.63 4.92 1.77
C THR A 375 -14.09 4.90 1.29
N LEU A 376 -14.54 5.91 0.53
CA LEU A 376 -15.86 5.92 -0.07
C LEU A 376 -16.04 4.75 -1.04
N LEU A 377 -15.05 4.47 -1.89
CA LEU A 377 -15.08 3.35 -2.82
C LEU A 377 -15.13 1.99 -2.09
N CYS A 378 -14.47 1.86 -0.93
CA CYS A 378 -14.64 0.69 -0.06
C CYS A 378 -16.08 0.55 0.45
N CYS A 379 -16.71 1.66 0.85
CA CYS A 379 -18.11 1.66 1.29
C CYS A 379 -19.09 1.34 0.16
N ILE A 380 -18.83 1.81 -1.07
CA ILE A 380 -19.64 1.46 -2.26
C ILE A 380 -19.60 -0.06 -2.48
N GLU A 381 -18.40 -0.63 -2.52
CA GLU A 381 -18.19 -2.08 -2.70
C GLU A 381 -18.90 -2.89 -1.60
N ALA A 382 -18.76 -2.47 -0.35
CA ALA A 382 -19.39 -3.14 0.79
C ALA A 382 -20.93 -3.07 0.73
N ASN A 383 -21.53 -1.94 0.32
CA ASN A 383 -22.98 -1.83 0.15
C ASN A 383 -23.50 -2.77 -0.96
N ILE A 384 -22.71 -3.00 -2.00
CA ILE A 384 -23.06 -3.94 -3.07
C ILE A 384 -22.97 -5.41 -2.60
N LEU A 385 -21.96 -5.73 -1.76
CA LEU A 385 -21.61 -7.13 -1.44
C LEU A 385 -22.18 -7.64 -0.11
N LYS A 386 -22.59 -6.78 0.81
CA LYS A 386 -23.13 -7.19 2.12
C LYS A 386 -24.31 -8.15 1.98
N ALA A 387 -24.66 -8.84 3.06
CA ALA A 387 -25.68 -9.88 3.06
C ALA A 387 -27.05 -9.40 2.51
N GLN A 388 -27.39 -8.13 2.79
CA GLN A 388 -28.56 -7.44 2.23
C GLN A 388 -28.03 -6.25 1.41
N PRO A 389 -27.79 -6.40 0.09
CA PRO A 389 -27.24 -5.34 -0.74
C PRO A 389 -28.08 -4.06 -0.70
N ASP A 390 -27.40 -2.93 -0.57
CA ASP A 390 -28.00 -1.59 -0.63
C ASP A 390 -27.49 -0.85 -1.86
N TYR A 391 -28.08 -1.18 -3.00
CA TYR A 391 -27.68 -0.59 -4.27
C TYR A 391 -28.02 0.91 -4.34
N ALA A 392 -29.06 1.36 -3.65
CA ALA A 392 -29.46 2.77 -3.64
C ALA A 392 -28.35 3.64 -3.01
N THR A 393 -27.88 3.28 -1.81
CA THR A 393 -26.77 3.97 -1.16
C THR A 393 -25.47 3.83 -1.97
N ALA A 394 -25.21 2.66 -2.58
CA ALA A 394 -24.03 2.49 -3.43
C ALA A 394 -24.04 3.47 -4.63
N VAL A 395 -25.18 3.63 -5.31
CA VAL A 395 -25.33 4.57 -6.44
C VAL A 395 -25.25 6.02 -5.99
N GLU A 396 -25.80 6.37 -4.83
CA GLU A 396 -25.66 7.71 -4.24
C GLU A 396 -24.17 8.04 -4.05
N TYR A 397 -23.40 7.17 -3.44
CA TYR A 397 -21.97 7.35 -3.20
C TYR A 397 -21.15 7.35 -4.51
N MET A 398 -21.54 6.58 -5.52
CA MET A 398 -20.94 6.66 -6.85
C MET A 398 -21.13 8.05 -7.48
N ASN A 399 -22.32 8.63 -7.35
CA ASN A 399 -22.60 9.99 -7.84
C ASN A 399 -21.82 11.06 -7.07
N GLU A 400 -21.64 10.90 -5.76
CA GLU A 400 -20.78 11.80 -4.96
C GLU A 400 -19.32 11.74 -5.43
N TRP A 401 -18.80 10.53 -5.72
CA TRP A 401 -17.46 10.37 -6.27
C TRP A 401 -17.33 11.03 -7.66
N LEU A 402 -18.31 10.86 -8.53
CA LEU A 402 -18.34 11.49 -9.86
C LEU A 402 -18.35 13.01 -9.75
N ASP A 403 -19.15 13.57 -8.84
CA ASP A 403 -19.23 15.02 -8.62
C ASP A 403 -17.91 15.58 -8.08
N ALA A 404 -17.22 14.87 -7.19
CA ALA A 404 -15.90 15.23 -6.69
C ALA A 404 -14.79 15.10 -7.75
N SER A 405 -14.94 14.17 -8.67
CA SER A 405 -13.96 13.87 -9.73
C SER A 405 -14.19 14.62 -11.04
N LYS A 406 -15.28 15.39 -11.16
CA LYS A 406 -15.61 16.13 -12.42
C LYS A 406 -14.53 17.13 -12.81
N GLY A 407 -14.37 17.34 -14.13
CA GLY A 407 -13.48 18.32 -14.71
C GLY A 407 -14.10 19.73 -14.81
N ASP A 408 -13.48 20.58 -15.63
CA ASP A 408 -13.85 21.99 -15.83
C ASP A 408 -15.11 22.22 -16.68
N GLY A 409 -15.77 21.16 -17.09
CA GLY A 409 -16.98 21.23 -17.93
C GLY A 409 -16.72 21.44 -19.41
N ARG A 410 -15.46 21.47 -19.86
CA ARG A 410 -15.10 21.64 -21.31
C ARG A 410 -15.76 20.57 -22.19
N TYR A 411 -15.90 19.37 -21.69
CA TYR A 411 -16.54 18.22 -22.36
C TYR A 411 -17.91 17.86 -21.75
N GLY A 412 -18.50 18.78 -20.99
CA GLY A 412 -19.70 18.54 -20.20
C GLY A 412 -19.40 18.07 -18.78
N TYR A 413 -20.40 17.49 -18.12
CA TYR A 413 -20.27 16.96 -16.77
C TYR A 413 -20.67 15.48 -16.76
N PRO A 414 -20.22 14.71 -15.75
CA PRO A 414 -20.66 13.33 -15.61
C PRO A 414 -22.17 13.22 -15.54
N GLU A 415 -22.70 12.23 -16.24
CA GLU A 415 -24.12 11.93 -16.16
C GLU A 415 -24.44 11.25 -14.81
N THR A 416 -25.55 11.64 -14.20
CA THR A 416 -26.04 10.99 -12.98
C THR A 416 -26.31 9.51 -13.24
N LEU A 417 -25.70 8.67 -12.42
CA LEU A 417 -25.90 7.23 -12.44
C LEU A 417 -27.24 6.84 -11.79
N THR A 418 -27.84 5.81 -12.36
CA THR A 418 -28.92 5.03 -11.76
C THR A 418 -28.53 3.55 -11.82
N GLU A 419 -29.19 2.70 -11.04
CA GLU A 419 -28.98 1.25 -11.10
C GLU A 419 -29.15 0.71 -12.52
N ASP A 420 -30.22 1.13 -13.21
CA ASP A 420 -30.55 0.69 -14.57
C ASP A 420 -29.45 1.10 -15.55
N LYS A 421 -28.97 2.36 -15.50
CA LYS A 421 -27.88 2.82 -16.38
C LYS A 421 -26.62 1.97 -16.21
N ILE A 422 -26.25 1.62 -14.96
CA ILE A 422 -25.09 0.79 -14.70
C ILE A 422 -25.28 -0.61 -15.27
N VAL A 423 -26.44 -1.21 -15.01
CA VAL A 423 -26.76 -2.57 -15.48
C VAL A 423 -26.77 -2.61 -17.01
N ASP A 424 -27.52 -1.71 -17.66
CA ASP A 424 -27.64 -1.66 -19.13
C ASP A 424 -26.28 -1.46 -19.80
N PHE A 425 -25.43 -0.59 -19.24
CA PHE A 425 -24.10 -0.36 -19.77
C PHE A 425 -23.24 -1.64 -19.72
N TYR A 426 -23.10 -2.27 -18.54
CA TYR A 426 -22.24 -3.46 -18.41
C TYR A 426 -22.84 -4.71 -19.03
N GLU A 427 -24.15 -4.78 -19.28
CA GLU A 427 -24.75 -5.83 -20.12
C GLU A 427 -24.42 -5.64 -21.61
N GLY A 428 -24.30 -4.38 -22.05
CA GLY A 428 -23.92 -4.04 -23.41
C GLY A 428 -22.43 -4.19 -23.72
N VAL A 429 -21.56 -4.10 -22.70
CA VAL A 429 -20.11 -4.22 -22.88
C VAL A 429 -19.67 -5.69 -22.85
N GLY A 430 -18.91 -6.10 -23.88
CA GLY A 430 -18.28 -7.40 -23.95
C GLY A 430 -17.12 -7.53 -22.97
N TYR A 431 -16.84 -8.75 -22.52
CA TYR A 431 -15.65 -9.02 -21.72
C TYR A 431 -14.37 -8.85 -22.56
N THR A 432 -13.32 -8.31 -21.95
CA THR A 432 -11.98 -8.37 -22.53
C THR A 432 -11.63 -9.83 -22.84
N PRO A 433 -11.21 -10.16 -24.08
CA PRO A 433 -10.82 -11.54 -24.42
C PRO A 433 -9.55 -11.95 -23.66
N ILE A 434 -9.40 -13.25 -23.41
CA ILE A 434 -8.21 -13.85 -22.81
C ILE A 434 -7.72 -14.97 -23.73
N PRO A 435 -6.52 -14.91 -24.31
CA PRO A 435 -5.59 -13.77 -24.29
C PRO A 435 -6.06 -12.56 -25.13
N VAL A 436 -5.56 -11.37 -24.81
CA VAL A 436 -5.70 -10.17 -25.65
C VAL A 436 -4.65 -10.25 -26.75
N THR A 437 -5.05 -10.60 -27.95
CA THR A 437 -4.16 -10.60 -29.14
C THR A 437 -4.27 -9.32 -29.96
N ASP A 438 -5.31 -8.54 -29.74
CA ASP A 438 -5.56 -7.23 -30.34
C ASP A 438 -5.92 -6.24 -29.22
N GLU A 439 -5.06 -5.27 -29.00
CA GLU A 439 -5.18 -4.27 -27.91
C GLU A 439 -6.50 -3.47 -27.99
N THR A 440 -7.06 -3.32 -29.19
CA THR A 440 -8.35 -2.62 -29.40
C THR A 440 -9.54 -3.40 -28.86
N LYS A 441 -9.35 -4.68 -28.49
CA LYS A 441 -10.39 -5.53 -27.88
C LYS A 441 -10.41 -5.44 -26.35
N ARG A 442 -9.51 -4.68 -25.74
CA ARG A 442 -9.57 -4.40 -24.31
C ARG A 442 -10.84 -3.62 -23.98
N THR A 443 -11.46 -3.95 -22.87
CA THR A 443 -12.66 -3.29 -22.36
C THR A 443 -12.57 -3.08 -20.86
N VAL A 444 -13.43 -2.24 -20.32
CA VAL A 444 -13.57 -2.03 -18.87
C VAL A 444 -14.11 -3.26 -18.13
N LYS A 445 -14.68 -4.23 -18.86
CA LYS A 445 -15.31 -5.41 -18.29
C LYS A 445 -14.36 -6.60 -18.34
N LYS A 446 -14.02 -7.14 -17.18
CA LYS A 446 -13.11 -8.28 -17.00
C LYS A 446 -13.87 -9.49 -16.44
N HIS A 447 -13.36 -10.70 -16.71
CA HIS A 447 -13.85 -11.87 -16.00
C HIS A 447 -13.42 -11.80 -14.53
N LEU A 448 -14.40 -11.90 -13.61
CA LEU A 448 -14.20 -11.87 -12.18
C LEU A 448 -14.37 -13.27 -11.60
N ASN A 449 -13.41 -13.68 -10.77
CA ASN A 449 -13.37 -14.97 -10.10
C ASN A 449 -13.04 -14.78 -8.60
N PRO A 450 -13.84 -14.02 -7.83
CA PRO A 450 -13.59 -13.81 -6.40
C PRO A 450 -13.85 -15.08 -5.60
N CYS A 451 -13.38 -15.12 -4.35
CA CYS A 451 -13.63 -16.22 -3.41
C CYS A 451 -15.11 -16.36 -2.97
N PHE A 452 -15.99 -15.49 -3.44
CA PHE A 452 -17.44 -15.53 -3.18
C PHE A 452 -18.23 -15.53 -4.49
N SER A 453 -19.51 -15.90 -4.41
CA SER A 453 -20.40 -15.88 -5.58
C SER A 453 -21.24 -14.60 -5.59
N PHE A 454 -21.45 -14.02 -6.76
CA PHE A 454 -22.45 -12.98 -6.96
C PHE A 454 -23.85 -13.57 -6.87
N VAL A 455 -24.75 -12.85 -6.19
CA VAL A 455 -26.14 -13.33 -6.03
C VAL A 455 -26.95 -13.25 -7.34
N ASN A 456 -26.55 -12.35 -8.23
CA ASN A 456 -27.15 -12.18 -9.56
C ASN A 456 -26.27 -11.29 -10.45
N LYS A 457 -26.65 -11.18 -11.74
CA LYS A 457 -25.97 -10.37 -12.76
C LYS A 457 -25.89 -8.88 -12.40
N LYS A 458 -26.95 -8.35 -11.78
CA LYS A 458 -26.97 -6.94 -11.33
C LYS A 458 -25.84 -6.66 -10.35
N GLN A 459 -25.63 -7.54 -9.36
CA GLN A 459 -24.53 -7.37 -8.39
C GLN A 459 -23.16 -7.37 -9.08
N GLU A 460 -22.96 -8.30 -10.03
CA GLU A 460 -21.72 -8.35 -10.82
C GLU A 460 -21.50 -7.05 -11.63
N ASN A 461 -22.55 -6.54 -12.31
CA ASN A 461 -22.46 -5.29 -13.07
C ASN A 461 -22.17 -4.08 -12.18
N MET A 462 -22.77 -4.02 -11.00
CA MET A 462 -22.46 -2.97 -9.99
C MET A 462 -21.01 -3.05 -9.52
N ILE A 463 -20.46 -4.27 -9.36
CA ILE A 463 -19.05 -4.46 -9.01
C ILE A 463 -18.12 -4.03 -10.16
N HIS A 464 -18.46 -4.30 -11.41
CA HIS A 464 -17.69 -3.77 -12.54
C HIS A 464 -17.61 -2.24 -12.49
N CYS A 465 -18.71 -1.56 -12.15
CA CYS A 465 -18.74 -0.11 -12.04
C CYS A 465 -17.80 0.40 -10.94
N VAL A 466 -17.88 -0.15 -9.72
CA VAL A 466 -17.00 0.31 -8.64
C VAL A 466 -15.54 -0.05 -8.91
N LEU A 467 -15.23 -1.19 -9.53
CA LEU A 467 -13.87 -1.55 -9.90
C LEU A 467 -13.28 -0.62 -10.96
N GLN A 468 -14.09 -0.13 -11.91
CA GLN A 468 -13.66 0.89 -12.86
C GLN A 468 -13.38 2.23 -12.15
N MET A 469 -14.27 2.66 -11.25
CA MET A 469 -14.04 3.87 -10.43
C MET A 469 -12.79 3.73 -9.56
N ARG A 470 -12.61 2.59 -8.88
CA ARG A 470 -11.40 2.31 -8.07
C ARG A 470 -10.15 2.38 -8.93
N ARG A 471 -10.16 1.76 -10.11
CA ARG A 471 -9.01 1.77 -11.02
C ARG A 471 -8.64 3.19 -11.46
N ILE A 472 -9.63 4.07 -11.69
CA ILE A 472 -9.40 5.48 -12.01
C ILE A 472 -8.87 6.26 -10.81
N GLU A 473 -9.50 6.14 -9.64
CA GLU A 473 -9.08 6.83 -8.41
C GLU A 473 -7.64 6.47 -8.03
N THR A 474 -7.29 5.19 -8.18
CA THR A 474 -6.04 4.62 -7.69
C THR A 474 -4.98 4.40 -8.78
N ILE A 475 -5.08 5.09 -9.93
CA ILE A 475 -4.04 5.07 -10.96
C ILE A 475 -2.70 5.48 -10.34
N HIS A 476 -1.68 4.67 -10.56
CA HIS A 476 -0.31 4.85 -10.10
C HIS A 476 -0.11 4.81 -8.56
N ASP A 477 -1.00 4.19 -7.81
CA ASP A 477 -0.78 3.94 -6.37
C ASP A 477 -0.69 2.44 -6.00
N GLY A 478 -0.67 1.55 -6.99
CA GLY A 478 -0.49 0.11 -6.84
C GLY A 478 -1.77 -0.67 -6.48
N SER A 479 -2.86 -0.01 -6.17
CA SER A 479 -4.09 -0.67 -5.69
C SER A 479 -4.73 -1.59 -6.73
N ARG A 480 -4.51 -1.34 -8.02
CA ARG A 480 -5.05 -2.18 -9.10
C ARG A 480 -4.59 -3.63 -8.99
N TRP A 481 -3.32 -3.89 -8.63
CA TRP A 481 -2.82 -5.25 -8.44
C TRP A 481 -3.54 -5.97 -7.32
N MET A 482 -3.85 -5.29 -6.23
CA MET A 482 -4.60 -5.84 -5.12
C MET A 482 -6.04 -6.21 -5.54
N ASP A 483 -6.71 -5.39 -6.35
CA ASP A 483 -8.03 -5.71 -6.90
C ASP A 483 -7.98 -6.89 -7.89
N ILE A 484 -6.92 -6.98 -8.72
CA ILE A 484 -6.67 -8.15 -9.60
C ILE A 484 -6.57 -9.43 -8.78
N LYS A 485 -5.88 -9.40 -7.64
CA LYS A 485 -5.76 -10.56 -6.74
C LYS A 485 -7.10 -10.92 -6.10
N ARG A 486 -7.77 -9.95 -5.47
CA ARG A 486 -9.03 -10.17 -4.73
C ARG A 486 -10.17 -10.70 -5.61
N TYR A 487 -10.24 -10.22 -6.83
CA TYR A 487 -11.28 -10.61 -7.77
C TYR A 487 -10.84 -11.70 -8.76
N GLY A 488 -9.66 -12.28 -8.60
CA GLY A 488 -9.16 -13.31 -9.52
C GLY A 488 -9.20 -12.86 -10.98
N ILE A 489 -8.97 -11.56 -11.25
CA ILE A 489 -9.05 -11.00 -12.60
C ILE A 489 -7.94 -11.60 -13.45
N GLU A 490 -8.30 -12.20 -14.59
CA GLU A 490 -7.33 -12.68 -15.55
C GLU A 490 -6.87 -11.54 -16.46
N ILE A 491 -5.57 -11.41 -16.63
CA ILE A 491 -4.98 -10.33 -17.42
C ILE A 491 -3.97 -10.87 -18.44
N THR A 492 -3.79 -10.13 -19.50
CA THR A 492 -2.83 -10.44 -20.59
C THR A 492 -1.81 -9.32 -20.69
N HIS A 493 -0.52 -9.69 -20.71
CA HIS A 493 0.56 -8.79 -21.08
C HIS A 493 1.11 -9.13 -22.47
N ASN A 494 1.12 -8.16 -23.37
CA ASN A 494 1.71 -8.29 -24.69
C ASN A 494 3.22 -8.07 -24.60
N ARG A 495 3.97 -8.64 -25.54
CA ARG A 495 5.45 -8.67 -25.50
C ARG A 495 6.06 -8.22 -26.83
N GLY A 496 5.66 -7.05 -27.33
CA GLY A 496 6.32 -6.43 -28.48
C GLY A 496 6.41 -7.31 -29.73
N GLY A 497 5.34 -8.06 -30.07
CA GLY A 497 5.30 -8.94 -31.24
C GLY A 497 5.58 -10.42 -30.96
N MET A 498 5.95 -10.77 -29.73
CA MET A 498 5.95 -12.17 -29.26
C MET A 498 4.57 -12.57 -28.78
N ASP A 499 4.34 -13.90 -28.59
CA ASP A 499 3.10 -14.40 -28.01
C ASP A 499 2.81 -13.73 -26.64
N PRO A 500 1.57 -13.30 -26.42
CA PRO A 500 1.19 -12.69 -25.14
C PRO A 500 1.27 -13.73 -24.01
N ILE A 501 1.53 -13.23 -22.80
CA ILE A 501 1.46 -14.03 -21.58
C ILE A 501 0.16 -13.73 -20.84
N VAL A 502 -0.39 -14.74 -20.17
CA VAL A 502 -1.63 -14.64 -19.42
C VAL A 502 -1.37 -14.99 -17.96
N LEU A 503 -1.90 -14.17 -17.08
CA LEU A 503 -2.01 -14.46 -15.65
C LEU A 503 -3.43 -14.97 -15.37
N THR A 504 -3.56 -16.28 -15.22
CA THR A 504 -4.86 -16.91 -14.93
C THR A 504 -5.28 -16.70 -13.48
N LYS A 505 -6.56 -17.00 -13.15
CA LYS A 505 -7.11 -16.79 -11.79
C LYS A 505 -6.33 -17.55 -10.71
N ASP A 506 -5.86 -18.75 -11.01
CA ASP A 506 -5.18 -19.63 -10.04
C ASP A 506 -3.65 -19.59 -10.19
N ASP A 507 -3.10 -18.61 -10.91
CA ASP A 507 -1.67 -18.50 -11.14
C ASP A 507 -0.93 -18.13 -9.84
N PRO A 508 0.03 -18.94 -9.36
CA PRO A 508 0.73 -18.69 -8.11
C PRO A 508 1.58 -17.40 -8.16
N ARG A 509 1.93 -16.91 -9.36
CA ARG A 509 2.68 -15.66 -9.54
C ARG A 509 1.89 -14.39 -9.16
N ARG A 510 0.62 -14.54 -8.78
CA ARG A 510 -0.17 -13.46 -8.16
C ARG A 510 0.40 -13.01 -6.81
N ALA A 511 1.14 -13.89 -6.11
CA ALA A 511 1.98 -13.53 -4.98
C ALA A 511 3.43 -13.40 -5.46
N PHE A 512 4.08 -12.27 -5.19
CA PHE A 512 5.51 -12.11 -5.48
C PHE A 512 6.32 -13.14 -4.70
N GLN A 513 7.43 -13.61 -5.30
CA GLN A 513 8.34 -14.51 -4.60
C GLN A 513 9.05 -13.77 -3.46
N LEU A 514 9.30 -14.50 -2.37
CA LEU A 514 10.16 -14.01 -1.28
C LEU A 514 11.55 -13.66 -1.82
N PRO A 515 12.26 -12.71 -1.18
CA PRO A 515 13.64 -12.45 -1.52
C PRO A 515 14.51 -13.71 -1.47
N GLN A 516 15.50 -13.79 -2.36
CA GLN A 516 16.32 -14.98 -2.50
C GLN A 516 17.12 -15.31 -1.22
N ASP A 517 17.67 -14.30 -0.55
CA ASP A 517 18.40 -14.44 0.71
C ASP A 517 17.51 -14.96 1.86
N VAL A 518 16.23 -14.59 1.87
CA VAL A 518 15.25 -15.08 2.85
C VAL A 518 14.93 -16.55 2.62
N ILE A 519 14.81 -16.98 1.35
CA ILE A 519 14.63 -18.39 0.99
C ILE A 519 15.89 -19.21 1.36
N GLU A 520 17.07 -18.67 1.07
CA GLU A 520 18.34 -19.31 1.41
C GLU A 520 18.57 -19.40 2.93
N ALA A 521 18.00 -18.47 3.70
CA ALA A 521 17.96 -18.54 5.16
C ALA A 521 16.97 -19.59 5.72
N GLY A 522 16.22 -20.27 4.85
CA GLY A 522 15.36 -21.40 5.21
C GLY A 522 13.85 -21.11 5.24
N LEU A 523 13.41 -19.90 4.88
CA LEU A 523 11.98 -19.61 4.80
C LEU A 523 11.37 -20.24 3.55
N GLU A 524 10.21 -20.87 3.68
CA GLU A 524 9.53 -21.57 2.58
C GLU A 524 9.15 -20.60 1.45
N ALA A 525 9.59 -20.93 0.23
CA ALA A 525 9.29 -20.16 -0.97
C ALA A 525 7.82 -20.28 -1.38
N ASN A 526 7.30 -19.28 -2.09
CA ASN A 526 5.98 -19.39 -2.70
C ASN A 526 5.99 -20.46 -3.81
N PRO A 527 4.91 -21.21 -4.02
CA PRO A 527 4.74 -22.12 -5.16
C PRO A 527 4.97 -21.39 -6.49
N ARG A 528 5.49 -22.14 -7.47
CA ARG A 528 5.72 -21.68 -8.84
C ARG A 528 5.33 -22.75 -9.86
#